data_6e68bf9c3f1353a265e27418252b81e0
#
_entry.id   6e68bf9c3f1353a265e27418252b81e0
#
_cell.length_a   1.000
_cell.length_b   1.000
_cell.length_c   1.000
_cell.angle_alpha   90.00
_cell.angle_beta   90.00
_cell.angle_gamma   90.00
#
_symmetry.space_group_name_H-M   'P 1'
#
loop_
_entity.id
_entity.type
_entity.pdbx_description
1 polymer ?
#
loop_
_entity_poly.entity_id
_entity_poly.type
_entity_poly.pdbx_seq_one_letter_code
_entity_poly.pdbx_strand_id
1 'polypeptide(L)'
;MENNNDKRTSRASQTREKVSEKKKVWTPPSSLDAPPAPTGFTHRWVRVESMGFQDTKNVAGRIRSGYELVRADEYPDSDFPIVEDGKYKGTIGVGGLVLARVPEEIAQQRQEYYAKQHAEKVEAADNDLMKEEHPSMPINIDRQSRVTFGGSKKS
;
A
#
# COMPACT_ATOMS: atom_id res chain seq x y z
N MET A 1 65.60 -27.36 12.08
CA MET A 1 65.26 -26.02 11.50
C MET A 1 63.77 -26.06 11.19
N GLU A 2 62.97 -25.62 12.17
CA GLU A 2 61.50 -25.56 12.07
C GLU A 2 61.12 -24.19 11.55
N ASN A 3 60.45 -24.16 10.37
CA ASN A 3 59.90 -22.93 9.81
C ASN A 3 58.49 -22.71 10.38
N ASN A 4 58.43 -21.83 11.35
CA ASN A 4 57.19 -21.31 11.89
C ASN A 4 56.64 -20.25 10.91
N ASN A 5 55.66 -20.66 10.10
CA ASN A 5 54.96 -19.77 9.17
C ASN A 5 53.73 -19.16 9.89
N ASP A 6 53.97 -18.06 10.61
CA ASP A 6 52.95 -17.26 11.26
C ASP A 6 51.99 -16.68 10.20
N LYS A 7 50.81 -17.29 10.08
CA LYS A 7 49.71 -16.72 9.31
C LYS A 7 49.21 -15.47 9.98
N ARG A 8 49.79 -14.31 9.61
CA ARG A 8 49.23 -13.02 9.92
C ARG A 8 47.86 -12.90 9.19
N THR A 9 46.82 -13.16 9.89
CA THR A 9 45.46 -12.79 9.45
C THR A 9 45.36 -11.28 9.33
N SER A 10 45.13 -10.80 8.12
CA SER A 10 45.12 -9.38 7.83
C SER A 10 43.97 -8.68 8.60
N ARG A 11 44.30 -7.55 9.25
CA ARG A 11 43.37 -6.68 10.00
C ARG A 11 42.16 -6.24 9.17
N ALA A 12 42.21 -6.35 7.85
CA ALA A 12 41.16 -5.98 6.92
C ALA A 12 39.98 -6.96 6.88
N SER A 13 40.19 -8.26 7.29
CA SER A 13 39.11 -9.25 7.30
C SER A 13 38.17 -9.12 8.51
N GLN A 14 38.68 -8.61 9.64
CA GLN A 14 37.87 -8.43 10.86
C GLN A 14 36.98 -7.18 10.83
N THR A 15 37.23 -6.23 9.92
CA THR A 15 36.42 -5.01 9.81
C THR A 15 35.18 -5.19 8.92
N ARG A 16 35.12 -6.29 8.14
CA ARG A 16 33.99 -6.55 7.24
C ARG A 16 32.82 -7.30 7.88
N GLU A 17 32.98 -7.89 9.06
CA GLU A 17 31.92 -8.64 9.74
C GLU A 17 31.04 -7.81 10.66
N LYS A 18 31.35 -6.52 10.87
CA LYS A 18 30.37 -5.61 11.45
C LYS A 18 29.43 -5.14 10.34
N VAL A 19 28.52 -6.05 9.94
CA VAL A 19 27.26 -5.63 9.32
C VAL A 19 26.68 -4.59 10.27
N SER A 20 26.76 -3.32 9.90
CA SER A 20 26.15 -2.24 10.66
C SER A 20 24.65 -2.57 10.68
N GLU A 21 24.18 -3.10 11.80
CA GLU A 21 22.76 -3.13 12.10
C GLU A 21 22.28 -1.70 11.96
N LYS A 22 21.58 -1.43 10.86
CA LYS A 22 20.97 -0.11 10.63
C LYS A 22 20.10 0.14 11.84
N LYS A 23 20.52 1.09 12.70
CA LYS A 23 19.75 1.47 13.87
C LYS A 23 18.32 1.73 13.39
N LYS A 24 17.39 0.94 13.88
CA LYS A 24 15.96 1.10 13.56
C LYS A 24 15.58 2.48 14.03
N VAL A 25 15.42 3.42 13.09
CA VAL A 25 14.95 4.77 13.41
C VAL A 25 13.52 4.62 13.89
N TRP A 26 13.21 5.10 15.08
CA TRP A 26 11.86 5.10 15.61
C TRP A 26 10.97 5.96 14.71
N THR A 27 9.90 5.38 14.22
CA THR A 27 8.82 6.07 13.51
C THR A 27 7.54 5.92 14.30
N PRO A 28 6.70 6.95 14.42
CA PRO A 28 5.44 6.83 15.12
C PRO A 28 4.60 5.74 14.45
N PRO A 29 3.97 4.83 15.23
CA PRO A 29 3.11 3.79 14.68
C PRO A 29 1.91 4.44 13.97
N SER A 30 1.52 3.88 12.84
CA SER A 30 0.31 4.29 12.14
C SER A 30 -0.92 3.64 12.81
N SER A 31 -2.01 4.39 12.93
CA SER A 31 -3.28 3.81 13.39
C SER A 31 -3.85 2.77 12.43
N LEU A 32 -3.35 2.72 11.21
CA LEU A 32 -3.75 1.78 10.15
C LEU A 32 -2.68 0.71 9.87
N ASP A 33 -1.80 0.47 10.84
CA ASP A 33 -0.88 -0.66 10.74
C ASP A 33 -1.68 -1.97 10.66
N ALA A 34 -1.25 -2.87 9.80
CA ALA A 34 -1.91 -4.14 9.56
C ALA A 34 -0.88 -5.29 9.64
N PRO A 35 -1.31 -6.49 10.04
CA PRO A 35 -0.45 -7.65 9.98
C PRO A 35 0.01 -7.93 8.55
N PRO A 36 1.12 -8.65 8.34
CA PRO A 36 1.54 -9.04 6.99
C PRO A 36 0.47 -9.92 6.34
N ALA A 37 0.18 -9.67 5.08
CA ALA A 37 -0.75 -10.49 4.33
C ALA A 37 -0.16 -11.87 4.07
N PRO A 38 -0.97 -12.94 4.04
CA PRO A 38 -0.54 -14.25 3.59
C PRO A 38 -0.03 -14.20 2.14
N THR A 39 0.85 -15.14 1.77
CA THR A 39 1.39 -15.23 0.41
C THR A 39 0.26 -15.33 -0.63
N GLY A 40 0.31 -14.48 -1.66
CA GLY A 40 -0.70 -14.43 -2.72
C GLY A 40 -1.93 -13.60 -2.39
N PHE A 41 -1.93 -12.90 -1.24
CA PHE A 41 -3.01 -11.99 -0.84
C PHE A 41 -2.48 -10.59 -0.55
N THR A 42 -3.35 -9.62 -0.75
CA THR A 42 -3.10 -8.21 -0.40
C THR A 42 -4.13 -7.75 0.61
N HIS A 43 -3.68 -7.10 1.69
CA HIS A 43 -4.56 -6.49 2.68
C HIS A 43 -5.04 -5.11 2.24
N ARG A 44 -6.28 -4.79 2.61
CA ARG A 44 -6.87 -3.49 2.38
C ARG A 44 -7.86 -3.13 3.49
N TRP A 45 -7.82 -1.89 3.94
CA TRP A 45 -8.83 -1.34 4.83
C TRP A 45 -10.12 -1.03 4.06
N VAL A 46 -11.24 -1.50 4.58
CA VAL A 46 -12.57 -1.30 4.00
C VAL A 46 -13.44 -0.56 5.01
N ARG A 47 -14.02 0.55 4.59
CA ARG A 47 -14.92 1.32 5.44
C ARG A 47 -16.24 0.56 5.61
N VAL A 48 -16.63 0.34 6.86
CA VAL A 48 -17.89 -0.31 7.27
C VAL A 48 -18.84 0.69 7.91
N GLU A 49 -18.30 1.78 8.45
CA GLU A 49 -19.05 2.82 9.12
C GLU A 49 -18.50 4.20 8.80
N SER A 50 -19.38 5.19 8.71
CA SER A 50 -19.01 6.58 8.54
C SER A 50 -20.01 7.44 9.32
N MET A 51 -19.51 8.27 10.26
CA MET A 51 -20.32 9.19 11.07
C MET A 51 -21.48 8.50 11.83
N GLY A 52 -21.26 7.26 12.32
CA GLY A 52 -22.28 6.47 13.02
C GLY A 52 -23.25 5.71 12.10
N PHE A 53 -23.11 5.83 10.80
CA PHE A 53 -23.95 5.11 9.82
C PHE A 53 -23.18 3.97 9.16
N GLN A 54 -23.82 2.80 9.07
CA GLN A 54 -23.24 1.64 8.40
C GLN A 54 -23.18 1.82 6.88
N ASP A 55 -21.99 1.64 6.29
CA ASP A 55 -21.78 1.68 4.84
C ASP A 55 -21.92 0.27 4.21
N THR A 56 -23.13 -0.27 4.30
CA THR A 56 -23.45 -1.61 3.79
C THR A 56 -23.20 -1.77 2.30
N LYS A 57 -23.40 -0.69 1.52
CA LYS A 57 -23.19 -0.69 0.06
C LYS A 57 -21.72 -0.90 -0.28
N ASN A 58 -20.81 -0.21 0.40
CA ASN A 58 -19.39 -0.35 0.19
C ASN A 58 -18.92 -1.77 0.53
N VAL A 59 -19.30 -2.27 1.71
CA VAL A 59 -18.92 -3.62 2.15
C VAL A 59 -19.45 -4.70 1.22
N ALA A 60 -20.73 -4.65 0.86
CA ALA A 60 -21.34 -5.60 -0.07
C ALA A 60 -20.65 -5.59 -1.44
N GLY A 61 -20.28 -4.40 -1.94
CA GLY A 61 -19.52 -4.27 -3.18
C GLY A 61 -18.14 -4.90 -3.10
N ARG A 62 -17.45 -4.76 -1.95
CA ARG A 62 -16.13 -5.37 -1.75
C ARG A 62 -16.21 -6.89 -1.67
N ILE A 63 -17.13 -7.42 -0.88
CA ILE A 63 -17.35 -8.88 -0.76
C ILE A 63 -17.66 -9.49 -2.14
N ARG A 64 -18.52 -8.87 -2.94
CA ARG A 64 -18.82 -9.32 -4.32
C ARG A 64 -17.60 -9.25 -5.24
N SER A 65 -16.65 -8.37 -4.95
CA SER A 65 -15.38 -8.25 -5.68
C SER A 65 -14.30 -9.22 -5.19
N GLY A 66 -14.65 -10.22 -4.37
CA GLY A 66 -13.70 -11.23 -3.88
C GLY A 66 -12.89 -10.84 -2.65
N TYR A 67 -13.30 -9.79 -1.91
CA TYR A 67 -12.68 -9.45 -0.64
C TYR A 67 -13.24 -10.30 0.49
N GLU A 68 -12.38 -10.79 1.36
CA GLU A 68 -12.69 -11.51 2.58
C GLU A 68 -12.26 -10.68 3.79
N LEU A 69 -13.09 -10.65 4.84
CA LEU A 69 -12.74 -9.94 6.07
C LEU A 69 -11.72 -10.76 6.86
N VAL A 70 -10.70 -10.09 7.36
CA VAL A 70 -9.64 -10.71 8.16
C VAL A 70 -10.08 -10.79 9.61
N ARG A 71 -10.03 -11.97 10.19
CA ARG A 71 -10.39 -12.21 11.59
C ARG A 71 -9.17 -12.09 12.49
N ALA A 72 -9.39 -11.61 13.70
CA ALA A 72 -8.34 -11.52 14.70
C ALA A 72 -7.77 -12.90 15.09
N ASP A 73 -8.59 -13.94 15.04
CA ASP A 73 -8.20 -15.32 15.34
C ASP A 73 -7.09 -15.86 14.41
N GLU A 74 -6.95 -15.27 13.23
CA GLU A 74 -5.90 -15.64 12.27
C GLU A 74 -4.50 -15.10 12.67
N TYR A 75 -4.48 -14.13 13.60
CA TYR A 75 -3.25 -13.45 14.05
C TYR A 75 -3.18 -13.40 15.58
N PRO A 76 -3.08 -14.54 16.28
CA PRO A 76 -3.16 -14.59 17.75
C PRO A 76 -2.01 -13.85 18.44
N ASP A 77 -0.85 -13.76 17.79
CA ASP A 77 0.35 -13.10 18.34
C ASP A 77 0.39 -11.59 18.07
N SER A 78 -0.68 -11.02 17.52
CA SER A 78 -0.72 -9.61 17.13
C SER A 78 -1.66 -8.81 18.03
N ASP A 79 -1.20 -7.64 18.44
CA ASP A 79 -1.94 -6.69 19.29
C ASP A 79 -2.72 -5.65 18.45
N PHE A 80 -3.43 -6.14 17.41
CA PHE A 80 -4.25 -5.26 16.58
C PHE A 80 -5.64 -5.04 17.19
N PRO A 81 -6.22 -3.85 17.03
CA PRO A 81 -7.56 -3.57 17.50
C PRO A 81 -8.60 -4.46 16.83
N ILE A 82 -9.51 -5.00 17.65
CA ILE A 82 -10.56 -5.92 17.23
C ILE A 82 -11.91 -5.21 17.35
N VAL A 83 -12.80 -5.45 16.40
CA VAL A 83 -14.19 -5.00 16.49
C VAL A 83 -14.92 -5.86 17.51
N GLU A 84 -15.33 -5.27 18.63
CA GLU A 84 -15.93 -5.97 19.75
C GLU A 84 -17.43 -6.24 19.55
N ASP A 85 -18.13 -5.33 18.84
CA ASP A 85 -19.57 -5.36 18.69
C ASP A 85 -20.05 -5.29 17.26
N GLY A 86 -21.31 -5.70 17.03
CA GLY A 86 -22.00 -5.55 15.77
C GLY A 86 -21.73 -6.68 14.75
N LYS A 87 -22.07 -6.40 13.52
CA LYS A 87 -22.04 -7.38 12.40
C LYS A 87 -20.60 -7.87 12.09
N TYR A 88 -19.60 -7.08 12.37
CA TYR A 88 -18.20 -7.35 12.02
C TYR A 88 -17.37 -7.76 13.25
N LYS A 89 -18.03 -8.21 14.31
CA LYS A 89 -17.39 -8.68 15.52
C LYS A 89 -16.32 -9.75 15.24
N GLY A 90 -15.16 -9.60 15.89
CA GLY A 90 -14.04 -10.52 15.77
C GLY A 90 -13.16 -10.29 14.52
N THR A 91 -13.44 -9.23 13.74
CA THR A 91 -12.54 -8.81 12.67
C THR A 91 -11.54 -7.77 13.19
N ILE A 92 -10.37 -7.69 12.55
CA ILE A 92 -9.41 -6.62 12.82
C ILE A 92 -10.01 -5.33 12.26
N GLY A 93 -10.16 -4.30 13.11
CA GLY A 93 -10.78 -3.06 12.68
C GLY A 93 -10.52 -1.89 13.62
N VAL A 94 -10.52 -0.67 13.09
CA VAL A 94 -10.29 0.57 13.81
C VAL A 94 -11.09 1.72 13.18
N GLY A 95 -11.74 2.50 14.01
CA GLY A 95 -12.36 3.77 13.60
C GLY A 95 -13.39 3.65 12.44
N GLY A 96 -14.19 2.59 12.42
CA GLY A 96 -15.16 2.34 11.34
C GLY A 96 -14.57 1.72 10.07
N LEU A 97 -13.30 1.26 10.14
CA LEU A 97 -12.63 0.50 9.10
C LEU A 97 -12.43 -0.94 9.56
N VAL A 98 -12.53 -1.90 8.67
CA VAL A 98 -12.17 -3.29 8.89
C VAL A 98 -11.12 -3.74 7.90
N LEU A 99 -10.25 -4.63 8.33
CA LEU A 99 -9.23 -5.22 7.48
C LEU A 99 -9.86 -6.29 6.59
N ALA A 100 -9.59 -6.24 5.31
CA ALA A 100 -9.99 -7.25 4.35
C ALA A 100 -8.79 -7.69 3.53
N ARG A 101 -8.80 -8.91 3.05
CA ARG A 101 -7.82 -9.45 2.12
C ARG A 101 -8.46 -9.76 0.77
N VAL A 102 -7.68 -9.73 -0.27
CA VAL A 102 -8.08 -10.09 -1.62
C VAL A 102 -6.92 -10.83 -2.29
N PRO A 103 -7.17 -11.86 -3.11
CA PRO A 103 -6.13 -12.47 -3.93
C PRO A 103 -5.42 -11.42 -4.79
N GLU A 104 -4.10 -11.51 -4.85
CA GLU A 104 -3.28 -10.53 -5.57
C GLU A 104 -3.65 -10.44 -7.05
N GLU A 105 -3.99 -11.56 -7.67
CA GLU A 105 -4.46 -11.63 -9.06
C GLU A 105 -5.71 -10.75 -9.28
N ILE A 106 -6.71 -10.83 -8.39
CA ILE A 106 -7.92 -10.01 -8.47
C ILE A 106 -7.59 -8.53 -8.26
N ALA A 107 -6.67 -8.24 -7.34
CA ALA A 107 -6.22 -6.87 -7.11
C ALA A 107 -5.55 -6.26 -8.35
N GLN A 108 -4.69 -7.03 -9.03
CA GLN A 108 -4.03 -6.63 -10.27
C GLN A 108 -5.02 -6.44 -11.42
N GLN A 109 -5.87 -7.43 -11.70
CA GLN A 109 -6.91 -7.35 -12.74
C GLN A 109 -7.82 -6.12 -12.54
N ARG A 110 -8.16 -5.84 -11.29
CA ARG A 110 -8.96 -4.66 -10.96
C ARG A 110 -8.21 -3.37 -11.26
N GLN A 111 -6.93 -3.30 -10.92
CA GLN A 111 -6.09 -2.13 -11.20
C GLN A 111 -5.98 -1.91 -12.71
N GLU A 112 -5.72 -2.94 -13.48
CA GLU A 112 -5.65 -2.89 -14.95
C GLU A 112 -6.97 -2.43 -15.57
N TYR A 113 -8.09 -2.98 -15.09
CA TYR A 113 -9.42 -2.60 -15.58
C TYR A 113 -9.70 -1.11 -15.39
N TYR A 114 -9.43 -0.58 -14.19
CA TYR A 114 -9.66 0.85 -13.93
C TYR A 114 -8.62 1.74 -14.63
N ALA A 115 -7.39 1.30 -14.76
CA ALA A 115 -6.37 2.02 -15.52
C ALA A 115 -6.77 2.15 -16.99
N LYS A 116 -7.27 1.06 -17.59
CA LYS A 116 -7.78 1.06 -18.97
C LYS A 116 -8.98 2.00 -19.13
N GLN A 117 -9.99 1.88 -18.24
CA GLN A 117 -11.14 2.79 -18.27
C GLN A 117 -10.75 4.25 -18.10
N HIS A 118 -9.77 4.54 -17.25
CA HIS A 118 -9.28 5.90 -17.07
C HIS A 118 -8.58 6.41 -18.33
N ALA A 119 -7.72 5.58 -18.95
CA ALA A 119 -7.05 5.94 -20.20
C ALA A 119 -8.06 6.23 -21.34
N GLU A 120 -9.07 5.37 -21.50
CA GLU A 120 -10.13 5.55 -22.51
C GLU A 120 -10.93 6.86 -22.29
N LYS A 121 -11.24 7.19 -21.02
CA LYS A 121 -11.94 8.45 -20.71
C LYS A 121 -11.08 9.69 -20.97
N VAL A 122 -9.79 9.59 -20.65
CA VAL A 122 -8.85 10.69 -20.91
C VAL A 122 -8.69 10.90 -22.41
N GLU A 123 -8.53 9.83 -23.18
CA GLU A 123 -8.43 9.89 -24.65
C GLU A 123 -9.72 10.46 -25.28
N ALA A 124 -10.90 10.02 -24.80
CA ALA A 124 -12.17 10.57 -25.26
C ALA A 124 -12.30 12.08 -24.99
N ALA A 125 -11.91 12.51 -23.78
CA ALA A 125 -11.92 13.93 -23.44
C ALA A 125 -10.95 14.76 -24.29
N ASP A 126 -9.75 14.21 -24.57
CA ASP A 126 -8.78 14.87 -25.44
C ASP A 126 -9.29 14.98 -26.88
N ASN A 127 -9.89 13.90 -27.40
CA ASN A 127 -10.48 13.90 -28.73
C ASN A 127 -11.64 14.89 -28.86
N ASP A 128 -12.48 15.01 -27.82
CA ASP A 128 -13.56 16.00 -27.83
C ASP A 128 -13.04 17.43 -27.76
N LEU A 129 -12.01 17.67 -26.94
CA LEU A 129 -11.35 18.96 -26.88
C LEU A 129 -10.71 19.37 -28.21
N MET A 130 -10.04 18.41 -28.88
CA MET A 130 -9.42 18.65 -30.18
C MET A 130 -10.43 18.91 -31.30
N LYS A 131 -11.66 18.39 -31.21
CA LYS A 131 -12.73 18.71 -32.18
C LYS A 131 -13.18 20.19 -32.10
N GLU A 132 -13.00 20.82 -30.95
CA GLU A 132 -13.34 22.25 -30.74
C GLU A 132 -12.18 23.18 -31.14
N GLU A 133 -11.07 22.64 -31.61
CA GLU A 133 -9.92 23.43 -32.06
C GLU A 133 -10.30 24.37 -33.23
N HIS A 134 -9.93 25.64 -33.11
CA HIS A 134 -10.10 26.62 -34.16
C HIS A 134 -8.75 27.17 -34.61
N PRO A 135 -8.53 27.43 -35.91
CA PRO A 135 -7.24 27.92 -36.43
C PRO A 135 -6.72 29.20 -35.74
N SER A 136 -7.64 30.02 -35.22
CA SER A 136 -7.29 31.26 -34.48
C SER A 136 -6.96 31.00 -33.00
N MET A 137 -7.16 29.79 -32.47
CA MET A 137 -6.96 29.43 -31.06
C MET A 137 -6.54 27.96 -30.97
N PRO A 138 -5.29 27.65 -31.31
CA PRO A 138 -4.79 26.27 -31.25
C PRO A 138 -4.75 25.75 -29.82
N ILE A 139 -5.21 24.54 -29.62
CA ILE A 139 -5.22 23.87 -28.32
C ILE A 139 -3.94 23.05 -28.19
N ASN A 140 -3.08 23.41 -27.24
CA ASN A 140 -1.92 22.61 -26.87
C ASN A 140 -2.21 21.84 -25.58
N ILE A 141 -2.20 20.51 -25.66
CA ILE A 141 -2.35 19.64 -24.50
C ILE A 141 -0.96 19.33 -23.95
N ASP A 142 -0.53 20.07 -22.94
CA ASP A 142 0.69 19.77 -22.19
C ASP A 142 0.31 19.32 -20.77
N ARG A 143 0.43 18.01 -20.51
CA ARG A 143 0.14 17.41 -19.22
C ARG A 143 1.43 17.20 -18.46
N GLN A 144 1.75 18.13 -17.58
CA GLN A 144 2.87 18.00 -16.66
C GLN A 144 2.34 17.75 -15.24
N SER A 145 2.60 16.55 -14.73
CA SER A 145 2.38 16.27 -13.31
C SER A 145 3.72 16.30 -12.57
N ARG A 146 3.91 17.29 -11.71
CA ARG A 146 5.11 17.43 -10.89
C ARG A 146 4.73 17.30 -9.41
N VAL A 147 5.04 16.16 -8.82
CA VAL A 147 4.93 15.97 -7.36
C VAL A 147 6.26 16.39 -6.73
N THR A 148 6.27 17.53 -6.04
CA THR A 148 7.42 17.98 -5.27
C THR A 148 7.19 17.60 -3.82
N PHE A 149 7.80 16.50 -3.37
CA PHE A 149 7.93 16.24 -1.93
C PHE A 149 8.95 17.24 -1.38
N GLY A 150 8.57 17.98 -0.33
CA GLY A 150 9.40 19.03 0.25
C GLY A 150 10.83 18.58 0.48
N GLY A 151 11.74 19.07 -0.35
CA GLY A 151 13.17 18.84 -0.22
C GLY A 151 13.68 19.56 1.01
N SER A 152 14.17 18.83 2.00
CA SER A 152 14.95 19.36 3.09
C SER A 152 16.17 20.08 2.50
N LYS A 153 16.25 21.41 2.61
CA LYS A 153 17.46 22.15 2.34
C LYS A 153 18.50 21.67 3.35
N LYS A 154 19.52 21.00 2.88
CA LYS A 154 20.77 20.84 3.63
C LYS A 154 21.46 22.22 3.69
N SER A 155 21.54 22.77 4.89
CA SER A 155 22.54 23.80 5.24
C SER A 155 23.89 23.15 5.38
#